data_8f639222cd5b844e45dc79ad14a9a9fb
#
_entry.id   8f639222cd5b844e45dc79ad14a9a9fb
#
_cell.length_a   1.000
_cell.length_b   1.000
_cell.length_c   1.000
_cell.angle_alpha   90.00
_cell.angle_beta   90.00
_cell.angle_gamma   90.00
#
_symmetry.space_group_name_H-M   'P 1'
#
loop_
_entity.id
_entity.type
_entity.pdbx_description
1 polymer ?
#
loop_
_entity_poly.entity_id
_entity_poly.type
_entity_poly.pdbx_seq_one_letter_code
_entity_poly.pdbx_strand_id
1 'polypeptide(L)'
;EANIKQIKEDLEKIEIDKTLFLIDIEGDEFKIFSNENLNFLSKAFLIIEDHNFKVKDDQLIESFYSLMKKNFNFKIVPNGARNPSDIDNNFFSSLGDDSKFLLLSEGRKKNMNWIFLSPKNH
;
A
#
# COMPACT_ATOMS: atom_id res chain seq x y z
N GLU A 1 -17.23 -4.90 -0.61
CA GLU A 1 -16.49 -5.29 0.61
C GLU A 1 -15.50 -6.38 0.22
N ALA A 2 -14.19 -6.15 0.41
CA ALA A 2 -13.18 -7.15 0.05
C ALA A 2 -13.30 -8.34 1.01
N ASN A 3 -13.66 -9.51 0.47
CA ASN A 3 -13.77 -10.73 1.25
C ASN A 3 -12.54 -11.61 0.98
N ILE A 4 -11.60 -11.65 1.93
CA ILE A 4 -10.36 -12.43 1.80
C ILE A 4 -10.64 -13.92 1.59
N LYS A 5 -11.75 -14.45 2.14
CA LYS A 5 -12.15 -15.85 1.90
C LYS A 5 -12.44 -16.09 0.42
N GLN A 6 -13.18 -15.17 -0.22
CA GLN A 6 -13.47 -15.26 -1.66
C GLN A 6 -12.18 -15.11 -2.48
N ILE A 7 -11.32 -14.16 -2.12
CA ILE A 7 -10.02 -14.00 -2.78
C ILE A 7 -9.20 -15.29 -2.67
N LYS A 8 -9.20 -15.96 -1.52
CA LYS A 8 -8.49 -17.22 -1.34
C LYS A 8 -9.04 -18.33 -2.25
N GLU A 9 -10.36 -18.47 -2.33
CA GLU A 9 -11.03 -19.45 -3.21
C GLU A 9 -10.72 -19.16 -4.68
N ASP A 10 -10.73 -17.89 -5.09
CA ASP A 10 -10.41 -17.46 -6.46
C ASP A 10 -8.94 -17.67 -6.81
N LEU A 11 -8.06 -17.63 -5.81
CA LEU A 11 -6.61 -17.75 -5.95
C LEU A 11 -6.07 -19.18 -5.75
N GLU A 12 -6.92 -20.17 -5.45
CA GLU A 12 -6.48 -21.58 -5.28
C GLU A 12 -5.73 -22.14 -6.50
N LYS A 13 -5.88 -21.49 -7.66
CA LYS A 13 -5.22 -21.87 -8.92
C LYS A 13 -3.97 -21.04 -9.22
N ILE A 14 -3.61 -20.09 -8.35
CA ILE A 14 -2.51 -19.15 -8.56
C ILE A 14 -1.33 -19.52 -7.65
N GLU A 15 -0.13 -19.41 -8.18
CA GLU A 15 1.10 -19.56 -7.40
C GLU A 15 1.25 -18.33 -6.47
N ILE A 16 0.81 -18.46 -5.24
CA ILE A 16 0.77 -17.38 -4.26
C ILE A 16 2.15 -16.75 -3.99
N ASP A 17 3.20 -17.55 -4.04
CA ASP A 17 4.59 -17.14 -3.86
C ASP A 17 5.15 -16.28 -5.02
N LYS A 18 4.45 -16.28 -6.15
CA LYS A 18 4.72 -15.41 -7.31
C LYS A 18 3.70 -14.28 -7.46
N THR A 19 2.85 -14.07 -6.47
CA THR A 19 1.77 -13.10 -6.53
C THR A 19 2.14 -11.82 -5.79
N LEU A 20 1.82 -10.68 -6.41
CA LEU A 20 1.87 -9.35 -5.79
C LEU A 20 0.45 -8.82 -5.61
N PHE A 21 0.09 -8.47 -4.38
CA PHE A 21 -1.14 -7.76 -4.07
C PHE A 21 -0.87 -6.26 -3.93
N LEU A 22 -1.62 -5.46 -4.66
CA LEU A 22 -1.71 -4.02 -4.45
C LEU A 22 -3.00 -3.72 -3.69
N ILE A 23 -2.87 -3.12 -2.51
CA ILE A 23 -3.97 -2.87 -1.57
C ILE A 23 -4.08 -1.37 -1.33
N ASP A 24 -5.18 -0.80 -1.79
CA ASP A 24 -5.57 0.60 -1.61
C ASP A 24 -7.09 0.61 -1.32
N ILE A 25 -7.45 0.59 -0.03
CA ILE A 25 -8.84 0.45 0.44
C ILE A 25 -9.23 1.48 1.49
N GLU A 26 -8.56 2.63 1.44
CA GLU A 26 -8.99 3.86 2.06
C GLU A 26 -9.13 3.81 3.60
N GLY A 27 -8.32 3.00 4.29
CA GLY A 27 -8.24 2.86 5.76
C GLY A 27 -8.81 1.54 6.29
N ASP A 28 -9.44 0.72 5.46
CA ASP A 28 -9.91 -0.61 5.87
C ASP A 28 -8.78 -1.65 5.90
N GLU A 29 -7.58 -1.35 5.38
CA GLU A 29 -6.40 -2.21 5.45
C GLU A 29 -6.05 -2.61 6.89
N PHE A 30 -6.31 -1.73 7.85
CA PHE A 30 -6.05 -2.00 9.28
C PHE A 30 -7.00 -3.04 9.90
N LYS A 31 -8.12 -3.34 9.22
CA LYS A 31 -9.17 -4.25 9.72
C LYS A 31 -9.19 -5.61 9.02
N ILE A 32 -8.75 -5.66 7.76
CA ILE A 32 -8.90 -6.88 6.94
C ILE A 32 -7.89 -7.97 7.28
N PHE A 33 -6.76 -7.61 7.89
CA PHE A 33 -5.72 -8.58 8.21
C PHE A 33 -5.97 -9.24 9.56
N SER A 34 -6.14 -10.55 9.55
CA SER A 34 -6.22 -11.42 10.73
C SER A 34 -5.12 -12.48 10.67
N ASN A 35 -4.85 -13.15 11.79
CA ASN A 35 -3.89 -14.25 11.83
C ASN A 35 -4.23 -15.37 10.83
N GLU A 36 -5.52 -15.65 10.61
CA GLU A 36 -5.96 -16.66 9.63
C GLU A 36 -5.60 -16.27 8.19
N ASN A 37 -5.86 -15.01 7.85
CA ASN A 37 -5.60 -14.51 6.50
C ASN A 37 -4.10 -14.42 6.22
N LEU A 38 -3.30 -14.08 7.23
CA LEU A 38 -1.86 -13.92 7.09
C LEU A 38 -1.14 -15.23 6.81
N ASN A 39 -1.62 -16.37 7.29
CA ASN A 39 -1.02 -17.67 6.96
C ASN A 39 -0.97 -17.93 5.45
N PHE A 40 -1.95 -17.44 4.72
CA PHE A 40 -1.98 -17.51 3.27
C PHE A 40 -1.17 -16.40 2.62
N LEU A 41 -1.42 -15.14 3.01
CA LEU A 41 -0.81 -13.95 2.40
C LEU A 41 0.68 -13.82 2.70
N SER A 42 1.20 -14.44 3.78
CA SER A 42 2.62 -14.36 4.14
C SER A 42 3.59 -14.98 3.13
N LYS A 43 3.05 -15.70 2.15
CA LYS A 43 3.82 -16.25 1.01
C LYS A 43 3.85 -15.32 -0.20
N ALA A 44 3.02 -14.28 -0.23
CA ALA A 44 2.91 -13.32 -1.32
C ALA A 44 3.70 -12.04 -1.03
N PHE A 45 3.88 -11.24 -2.07
CA PHE A 45 4.34 -9.84 -1.94
C PHE A 45 3.12 -8.94 -1.82
N LEU A 46 3.20 -7.91 -0.95
CA LEU A 46 2.13 -6.94 -0.79
C LEU A 46 2.69 -5.52 -0.88
N ILE A 47 1.96 -4.65 -1.57
CA ILE A 47 2.13 -3.20 -1.53
C ILE A 47 0.83 -2.62 -0.99
N ILE A 48 0.90 -1.91 0.13
CA ILE A 48 -0.28 -1.37 0.82
C ILE A 48 -0.13 0.14 0.90
N GLU A 49 -1.15 0.89 0.47
CA GLU A 49 -1.21 2.34 0.71
C GLU A 49 -1.56 2.58 2.18
N ASP A 50 -0.72 3.35 2.88
CA ASP A 50 -0.82 3.55 4.33
C ASP A 50 -1.76 4.72 4.65
N HIS A 51 -3.01 4.41 4.93
CA HIS A 51 -4.03 5.40 5.31
C HIS A 51 -4.15 5.58 6.84
N ASN A 52 -3.06 5.45 7.59
CA ASN A 52 -3.07 5.56 9.05
C ASN A 52 -3.73 6.85 9.57
N PHE A 53 -3.62 7.94 8.81
CA PHE A 53 -4.22 9.23 9.15
C PHE A 53 -5.77 9.24 9.10
N LYS A 54 -6.40 8.23 8.50
CA LYS A 54 -7.87 8.05 8.48
C LYS A 54 -8.37 7.26 9.67
N VAL A 55 -7.49 6.52 10.34
CA VAL A 55 -7.82 5.67 11.48
C VAL A 55 -7.60 6.45 12.78
N LYS A 56 -8.63 6.50 13.64
CA LYS A 56 -8.57 7.20 14.92
C LYS A 56 -8.11 6.32 16.09
N ASP A 57 -8.01 5.02 15.86
CA ASP A 57 -7.63 4.03 16.86
C ASP A 57 -6.13 3.70 16.72
N ASP A 58 -5.33 4.32 17.57
CA ASP A 58 -3.87 4.12 17.57
C ASP A 58 -3.50 2.66 17.92
N GLN A 59 -4.30 1.97 18.74
CA GLN A 59 -4.05 0.56 19.10
C GLN A 59 -4.26 -0.35 17.89
N LEU A 60 -5.24 -0.04 17.05
CA LEU A 60 -5.48 -0.77 15.80
C LEU A 60 -4.30 -0.59 14.84
N ILE A 61 -3.78 0.64 14.71
CA ILE A 61 -2.63 0.95 13.87
C ILE A 61 -1.38 0.20 14.36
N GLU A 62 -1.08 0.27 15.65
CA GLU A 62 0.08 -0.40 16.24
C GLU A 62 -0.01 -1.92 16.12
N SER A 63 -1.20 -2.49 16.33
CA SER A 63 -1.46 -3.92 16.18
C SER A 63 -1.22 -4.38 14.75
N PHE A 64 -1.71 -3.61 13.77
CA PHE A 64 -1.47 -3.88 12.35
C PHE A 64 0.03 -3.90 12.01
N TYR A 65 0.77 -2.83 12.37
CA TYR A 65 2.20 -2.80 12.08
C TYR A 65 2.97 -3.92 12.77
N SER A 66 2.63 -4.24 14.01
CA SER A 66 3.24 -5.35 14.74
C SER A 66 2.98 -6.68 14.05
N LEU A 67 1.75 -6.89 13.61
CA LEU A 67 1.33 -8.09 12.89
C LEU A 67 2.07 -8.24 11.54
N MET A 68 2.21 -7.14 10.79
CA MET A 68 2.95 -7.13 9.51
C MET A 68 4.43 -7.42 9.72
N LYS A 69 5.09 -6.75 10.68
CA LYS A 69 6.50 -6.98 11.01
C LYS A 69 6.78 -8.40 11.51
N LYS A 70 5.82 -9.02 12.20
CA LYS A 70 5.93 -10.40 12.65
C LYS A 70 5.95 -11.39 11.49
N ASN A 71 5.16 -11.17 10.45
CA ASN A 71 4.91 -12.14 9.37
C ASN A 71 5.72 -11.87 8.10
N PHE A 72 6.20 -10.65 7.87
CA PHE A 72 6.87 -10.22 6.65
C PHE A 72 8.20 -9.52 6.92
N ASN A 73 9.04 -9.43 5.90
CA ASN A 73 10.04 -8.39 5.80
C ASN A 73 9.30 -7.09 5.47
N PHE A 74 9.36 -6.12 6.37
CA PHE A 74 8.54 -4.91 6.36
C PHE A 74 9.39 -3.70 5.98
N LYS A 75 8.95 -2.93 4.98
CA LYS A 75 9.61 -1.70 4.56
C LYS A 75 8.57 -0.61 4.31
N ILE A 76 8.78 0.56 4.91
CA ILE A 76 8.02 1.77 4.55
C ILE A 76 8.75 2.48 3.41
N VAL A 77 8.02 2.81 2.37
CA VAL A 77 8.46 3.62 1.24
C VAL A 77 7.73 4.95 1.32
N PRO A 78 8.42 6.04 1.70
CA PRO A 78 7.78 7.34 1.79
C PRO A 78 7.39 7.82 0.39
N ASN A 79 6.16 8.29 0.26
CA ASN A 79 5.72 8.99 -0.93
C ASN A 79 6.04 10.49 -0.75
N GLY A 80 7.15 10.93 -1.32
CA GLY A 80 7.55 12.33 -1.36
C GLY A 80 6.71 13.15 -2.33
N ALA A 81 6.99 14.47 -2.35
CA ALA A 81 6.46 15.33 -3.40
C ALA A 81 6.96 14.84 -4.76
N ARG A 82 6.05 14.77 -5.74
CA ARG A 82 6.43 14.41 -7.11
C ARG A 82 7.26 15.54 -7.71
N ASN A 83 8.36 15.17 -8.34
CA ASN A 83 9.23 16.13 -8.99
C ASN A 83 8.75 16.40 -10.43
N PRO A 84 8.38 17.63 -10.77
CA PRO A 84 7.98 17.98 -12.13
C PRO A 84 9.05 17.67 -13.21
N SER A 85 10.32 17.66 -12.82
CA SER A 85 11.43 17.40 -13.73
C SER A 85 11.53 15.93 -14.19
N ASP A 86 10.83 15.01 -13.50
CA ASP A 86 10.83 13.59 -13.83
C ASP A 86 9.82 13.25 -14.95
N ILE A 87 9.05 14.27 -15.41
CA ILE A 87 8.02 14.09 -16.44
C ILE A 87 8.50 14.66 -17.76
N ASP A 88 8.84 13.77 -18.69
CA ASP A 88 9.18 14.14 -20.08
C ASP A 88 7.90 14.11 -20.95
N ASN A 89 7.23 15.27 -21.01
CA ASN A 89 6.02 15.45 -21.80
C ASN A 89 5.92 16.89 -22.30
N ASN A 90 5.73 17.10 -23.60
CA ASN A 90 5.66 18.43 -24.23
C ASN A 90 4.57 19.33 -23.64
N PHE A 91 3.38 18.78 -23.34
CA PHE A 91 2.31 19.55 -22.71
C PHE A 91 2.73 20.01 -21.32
N PHE A 92 3.28 19.10 -20.52
CA PHE A 92 3.70 19.39 -19.17
C PHE A 92 4.84 20.41 -19.13
N SER A 93 5.79 20.31 -20.05
CA SER A 93 6.91 21.25 -20.20
C SER A 93 6.47 22.67 -20.56
N SER A 94 5.32 22.82 -21.25
CA SER A 94 4.76 24.14 -21.59
C SER A 94 4.08 24.87 -20.44
N LEU A 95 3.84 24.18 -19.31
CA LEU A 95 3.17 24.78 -18.13
C LEU A 95 4.18 25.58 -17.28
N GLY A 96 3.69 26.62 -16.60
CA GLY A 96 4.43 27.30 -15.54
C GLY A 96 4.64 26.39 -14.33
N ASP A 97 5.67 26.69 -13.53
CA ASP A 97 6.07 25.83 -12.41
C ASP A 97 4.97 25.58 -11.39
N ASP A 98 4.23 26.59 -11.00
CA ASP A 98 3.09 26.45 -10.07
C ASP A 98 2.03 25.48 -10.59
N SER A 99 1.74 25.55 -11.90
CA SER A 99 0.78 24.64 -12.56
C SER A 99 1.28 23.21 -12.59
N LYS A 100 2.59 22.99 -12.81
CA LYS A 100 3.23 21.69 -12.77
C LYS A 100 3.12 21.06 -11.38
N PHE A 101 3.45 21.82 -10.32
CA PHE A 101 3.33 21.32 -8.95
C PHE A 101 1.88 21.05 -8.57
N LEU A 102 0.95 21.92 -8.96
CA LEU A 102 -0.47 21.73 -8.69
C LEU A 102 -1.01 20.45 -9.32
N LEU A 103 -0.70 20.20 -10.59
CA LEU A 103 -1.12 18.98 -11.29
C LEU A 103 -0.57 17.70 -10.66
N LEU A 104 0.64 17.76 -10.09
CA LEU A 104 1.25 16.60 -9.44
C LEU A 104 0.83 16.41 -7.99
N SER A 105 0.20 17.41 -7.38
CA SER A 105 -0.15 17.37 -5.95
C SER A 105 -1.27 16.41 -5.60
N GLU A 106 -2.08 16.00 -6.56
CA GLU A 106 -3.31 15.18 -6.36
C GLU A 106 -4.28 15.79 -5.34
N GLY A 107 -4.08 17.05 -4.92
CA GLY A 107 -4.88 17.71 -3.91
C GLY A 107 -4.78 17.10 -2.50
N ARG A 108 -3.81 16.23 -2.25
CA ARG A 108 -3.64 15.54 -0.97
C ARG A 108 -3.08 16.48 0.10
N LYS A 109 -3.69 16.49 1.28
CA LYS A 109 -3.24 17.28 2.43
C LYS A 109 -2.02 16.69 3.13
N LYS A 110 -1.72 15.42 2.91
CA LYS A 110 -0.59 14.68 3.51
C LYS A 110 0.02 13.76 2.48
N ASN A 111 1.34 13.65 2.49
CA ASN A 111 2.03 12.58 1.79
C ASN A 111 1.68 11.25 2.47
N MET A 112 1.25 10.28 1.67
CA MET A 112 1.01 8.93 2.15
C MET A 112 2.25 8.09 1.93
N ASN A 113 2.46 7.13 2.81
CA ASN A 113 3.51 6.13 2.64
C ASN A 113 2.94 4.92 1.92
N TRP A 114 3.83 4.14 1.35
CA TRP A 114 3.55 2.78 0.90
C TRP A 114 4.25 1.81 1.84
N ILE A 115 3.57 0.71 2.16
CA ILE A 115 4.15 -0.38 2.93
C ILE A 115 4.44 -1.50 1.93
N PHE A 116 5.71 -1.85 1.79
CA PHE A 116 6.15 -3.00 1.01
C PHE A 116 6.45 -4.17 1.93
N LEU A 117 5.81 -5.30 1.66
CA LEU A 117 5.93 -6.53 2.42
C LEU A 117 6.42 -7.65 1.51
N SER A 118 7.46 -8.36 1.92
CA SER A 118 7.91 -9.58 1.26
C SER A 118 7.94 -10.76 2.22
N PRO A 119 7.80 -11.99 1.72
CA PRO A 119 7.92 -13.19 2.55
C PRO A 119 9.24 -13.23 3.31
N LYS A 120 9.23 -13.71 4.56
CA LYS A 120 10.45 -13.78 5.39
C LYS A 120 11.46 -14.82 4.92
N ASN A 121 11.03 -15.81 4.15
CA ASN A 121 11.84 -16.94 3.70
C ASN A 121 12.24 -16.83 2.21
N HIS A 122 12.29 -15.63 1.70
CA HIS A 122 12.81 -15.32 0.37
C HIS A 122 14.18 -14.69 0.45
#